data_f0a9802c2042e6ac64b80c0d0cff47c9
#
_entry.id   f0a9802c2042e6ac64b80c0d0cff47c9
#
_cell.length_a   1.000
_cell.length_b   1.000
_cell.length_c   1.000
_cell.angle_alpha   90.00
_cell.angle_beta   90.00
_cell.angle_gamma   90.00
#
_symmetry.space_group_name_H-M   'P 1'
#
loop_
_entity.id
_entity.type
_entity.pdbx_description
1 polymer ?
#
loop_
_entity_poly.entity_id
_entity_poly.type
_entity_poly.pdbx_seq_one_letter_code
_entity_poly.pdbx_strand_id
1 'polypeptide(L)'
;MSILNVEHLSHGFGDRAIFHDVSFRLLKGEHIGLIGANGEGKSTFMNIITGRLQPDEGKVEWSKNVRAGYLDQHTALEKGMTIRQVLTSAFDFLLDMEQELNGIYEKMGEADEDTMQQLMEDAGTLQELLTAHDFYMIDSKVEEVGRALGLSEIGLDKDVSELSGGQRTKVLLGKLLLEKPDILLLDEPTNYLDVSHIEWLKRYLNDYENAFILISHDIPFLNSVVNLIYHMDNQQLTRYVGDYDKFQEVYAMKKAQLEAAYNKQQKEIADLKDFVARNKARVSTRNMAMSRQKKLDKMDVIELQAEKPKPEFNFKEARTPGRYIFQTSDLVIGYD
;
A
#
# COMPACT_ATOMS: atom_id res chain seq x y z
N MET A 1 -10.96 17.15 -0.79
CA MET A 1 -10.12 17.55 -1.95
C MET A 1 -9.33 16.32 -2.36
N SER A 2 -9.20 16.05 -3.68
CA SER A 2 -8.43 14.90 -4.16
C SER A 2 -6.95 15.20 -3.98
N ILE A 3 -6.20 14.24 -3.42
CA ILE A 3 -4.75 14.37 -3.20
C ILE A 3 -4.00 13.69 -4.33
N LEU A 4 -4.50 12.52 -4.76
CA LEU A 4 -3.98 11.75 -5.89
C LEU A 4 -5.12 11.37 -6.80
N ASN A 5 -4.96 11.57 -8.11
CA ASN A 5 -5.86 11.14 -9.14
C ASN A 5 -5.10 10.36 -10.22
N VAL A 6 -5.60 9.16 -10.51
CA VAL A 6 -5.07 8.29 -11.56
C VAL A 6 -6.20 8.03 -12.55
N GLU A 7 -5.97 8.32 -13.81
CA GLU A 7 -6.98 8.20 -14.86
C GLU A 7 -6.49 7.33 -16.02
N HIS A 8 -7.33 6.38 -16.42
CA HIS A 8 -7.13 5.53 -17.59
C HIS A 8 -5.77 4.83 -17.64
N LEU A 9 -5.30 4.37 -16.45
CA LEU A 9 -4.00 3.73 -16.32
C LEU A 9 -4.00 2.35 -16.97
N SER A 10 -3.07 2.15 -17.92
CA SER A 10 -2.75 0.85 -18.49
C SER A 10 -1.25 0.60 -18.37
N HIS A 11 -0.87 -0.62 -18.01
CA HIS A 11 0.53 -1.01 -17.91
C HIS A 11 0.70 -2.53 -18.00
N GLY A 12 1.80 -2.95 -18.65
CA GLY A 12 2.15 -4.36 -18.78
C GLY A 12 3.65 -4.61 -18.85
N PHE A 13 4.04 -5.87 -18.73
CA PHE A 13 5.41 -6.33 -18.91
C PHE A 13 5.45 -7.35 -20.04
N GLY A 14 6.00 -6.95 -21.19
CA GLY A 14 5.97 -7.77 -22.40
C GLY A 14 4.54 -8.10 -22.80
N ASP A 15 4.21 -9.38 -22.96
CA ASP A 15 2.87 -9.83 -23.36
C ASP A 15 1.86 -9.90 -22.19
N ARG A 16 2.30 -9.59 -20.95
CA ARG A 16 1.44 -9.66 -19.76
C ARG A 16 0.93 -8.28 -19.38
N ALA A 17 -0.35 -8.01 -19.65
CA ALA A 17 -1.04 -6.84 -19.12
C ALA A 17 -1.24 -7.00 -17.59
N ILE A 18 -0.91 -5.95 -16.84
CA ILE A 18 -1.11 -5.85 -15.38
C ILE A 18 -2.33 -4.98 -15.06
N PHE A 19 -2.48 -3.85 -15.75
CA PHE A 19 -3.62 -2.94 -15.65
C PHE A 19 -4.18 -2.66 -17.03
N HIS A 20 -5.49 -2.55 -17.09
CA HIS A 20 -6.17 -2.14 -18.30
C HIS A 20 -7.26 -1.12 -17.95
N ASP A 21 -7.04 0.13 -18.35
CA ASP A 21 -7.96 1.25 -18.16
C ASP A 21 -8.46 1.41 -16.72
N VAL A 22 -7.53 1.38 -15.74
CA VAL A 22 -7.88 1.54 -14.33
C VAL A 22 -7.84 2.99 -13.90
N SER A 23 -8.77 3.37 -13.02
CA SER A 23 -8.80 4.69 -12.41
C SER A 23 -8.82 4.56 -10.89
N PHE A 24 -8.09 5.48 -10.23
CA PHE A 24 -7.94 5.48 -8.79
C PHE A 24 -7.97 6.92 -8.27
N ARG A 25 -8.55 7.10 -7.09
CA ARG A 25 -8.61 8.40 -6.44
C ARG A 25 -8.39 8.27 -4.94
N LEU A 26 -7.54 9.14 -4.40
CA LEU A 26 -7.28 9.26 -2.97
C LEU A 26 -7.72 10.64 -2.48
N LEU A 27 -8.51 10.65 -1.43
CA LEU A 27 -8.94 11.87 -0.74
C LEU A 27 -8.18 12.03 0.58
N LYS A 28 -8.17 13.26 1.12
CA LYS A 28 -7.58 13.54 2.42
C LYS A 28 -8.28 12.72 3.52
N GLY A 29 -7.51 12.07 4.39
CA GLY A 29 -8.02 11.27 5.50
C GLY A 29 -8.60 9.90 5.09
N GLU A 30 -8.45 9.46 3.83
CA GLU A 30 -8.80 8.10 3.45
C GLU A 30 -7.68 7.12 3.84
N HIS A 31 -8.06 6.07 4.53
CA HIS A 31 -7.20 4.97 4.94
C HIS A 31 -7.49 3.76 4.04
N ILE A 32 -6.66 3.58 3.01
CA ILE A 32 -6.91 2.64 1.93
C ILE A 32 -6.12 1.35 2.15
N GLY A 33 -6.80 0.21 2.10
CA GLY A 33 -6.20 -1.10 1.89
C GLY A 33 -6.16 -1.45 0.41
N LEU A 34 -4.96 -1.65 -0.15
CA LEU A 34 -4.78 -2.15 -1.52
C LEU A 34 -4.58 -3.66 -1.48
N ILE A 35 -5.58 -4.40 -1.91
CA ILE A 35 -5.61 -5.86 -1.84
C ILE A 35 -5.68 -6.50 -3.22
N GLY A 36 -5.28 -7.75 -3.30
CA GLY A 36 -5.26 -8.56 -4.52
C GLY A 36 -4.30 -9.73 -4.37
N ALA A 37 -4.39 -10.72 -5.24
CA ALA A 37 -3.50 -11.87 -5.23
C ALA A 37 -2.04 -11.46 -5.52
N ASN A 38 -1.10 -12.34 -5.19
CA ASN A 38 0.31 -12.11 -5.55
C ASN A 38 0.47 -12.09 -7.06
N GLY A 39 1.21 -11.09 -7.55
CA GLY A 39 1.42 -10.87 -8.98
C GLY A 39 0.30 -10.12 -9.71
N GLU A 40 -0.75 -9.64 -9.03
CA GLU A 40 -1.78 -8.76 -9.62
C GLU A 40 -1.32 -7.32 -9.85
N GLY A 41 -0.11 -6.95 -9.36
CA GLY A 41 0.47 -5.64 -9.65
C GLY A 41 0.40 -4.61 -8.51
N LYS A 42 0.12 -5.02 -7.25
CA LYS A 42 0.06 -4.07 -6.12
C LYS A 42 1.31 -3.19 -6.00
N SER A 43 2.49 -3.81 -5.94
CA SER A 43 3.77 -3.07 -5.87
C SER A 43 4.08 -2.32 -7.18
N THR A 44 3.62 -2.83 -8.34
CA THR A 44 3.70 -2.10 -9.63
C THR A 44 2.88 -0.82 -9.58
N PHE A 45 1.66 -0.87 -9.04
CA PHE A 45 0.82 0.30 -8.85
C PHE A 45 1.49 1.32 -7.91
N MET A 46 2.06 0.87 -6.79
CA MET A 46 2.80 1.74 -5.87
C MET A 46 3.99 2.42 -6.56
N ASN A 47 4.74 1.68 -7.39
CA ASN A 47 5.86 2.24 -8.15
C ASN A 47 5.40 3.26 -9.22
N ILE A 48 4.24 3.05 -9.84
CA ILE A 48 3.69 3.99 -10.81
C ILE A 48 3.25 5.29 -10.11
N ILE A 49 2.50 5.21 -9.03
CA ILE A 49 2.03 6.42 -8.33
C ILE A 49 3.18 7.20 -7.66
N THR A 50 4.27 6.53 -7.30
CA THR A 50 5.49 7.19 -6.78
C THR A 50 6.42 7.73 -7.88
N GLY A 51 6.08 7.53 -9.17
CA GLY A 51 6.88 7.98 -10.31
C GLY A 51 8.14 7.17 -10.59
N ARG A 52 8.34 6.02 -9.90
CA ARG A 52 9.47 5.12 -10.12
C ARG A 52 9.31 4.29 -11.40
N LEU A 53 8.08 4.08 -11.80
CA LEU A 53 7.72 3.36 -13.01
C LEU A 53 6.75 4.23 -13.82
N GLN A 54 7.03 4.42 -15.10
CA GLN A 54 6.13 5.12 -16.00
C GLN A 54 5.05 4.15 -16.50
N PRO A 55 3.77 4.54 -16.49
CA PRO A 55 2.71 3.74 -17.11
C PRO A 55 2.83 3.77 -18.64
N ASP A 56 2.28 2.76 -19.31
CA ASP A 56 2.22 2.72 -20.76
C ASP A 56 1.17 3.70 -21.28
N GLU A 57 0.03 3.83 -20.58
CA GLU A 57 -1.03 4.78 -20.88
C GLU A 57 -1.62 5.33 -19.58
N GLY A 58 -2.30 6.48 -19.69
CA GLY A 58 -2.98 7.11 -18.57
C GLY A 58 -2.18 8.22 -17.93
N LYS A 59 -2.72 8.74 -16.82
CA LYS A 59 -2.17 9.91 -16.13
C LYS A 59 -2.22 9.73 -14.63
N VAL A 60 -1.13 10.14 -13.97
CA VAL A 60 -1.03 10.21 -12.51
C VAL A 60 -0.84 11.68 -12.13
N GLU A 61 -1.76 12.22 -11.36
CA GLU A 61 -1.75 13.61 -10.93
C GLU A 61 -1.78 13.72 -9.41
N TRP A 62 -0.73 14.30 -8.86
CA TRP A 62 -0.66 14.69 -7.46
C TRP A 62 -1.16 16.13 -7.27
N SER A 63 -1.85 16.40 -6.19
CA SER A 63 -2.16 17.75 -5.78
C SER A 63 -0.87 18.54 -5.48
N LYS A 64 -0.89 19.84 -5.72
CA LYS A 64 0.27 20.70 -5.44
C LYS A 64 0.60 20.67 -3.95
N ASN A 65 1.88 20.71 -3.62
CA ASN A 65 2.44 20.78 -2.27
C ASN A 65 2.12 19.55 -1.37
N VAL A 66 1.79 18.39 -1.96
CA VAL A 66 1.59 17.14 -1.22
C VAL A 66 2.92 16.41 -1.07
N ARG A 67 3.28 16.05 0.17
CA ARG A 67 4.42 15.21 0.47
C ARG A 67 3.96 13.76 0.60
N ALA A 68 4.44 12.90 -0.29
CA ALA A 68 4.20 11.47 -0.22
C ALA A 68 5.44 10.77 0.37
N GLY A 69 5.24 10.02 1.44
CA GLY A 69 6.28 9.18 2.04
C GLY A 69 6.05 7.71 1.66
N TYR A 70 7.07 7.05 1.16
CA TYR A 70 7.00 5.65 0.74
C TYR A 70 8.00 4.79 1.50
N LEU A 71 7.50 3.75 2.16
CA LEU A 71 8.34 2.74 2.79
C LEU A 71 8.95 1.87 1.70
N ASP A 72 10.17 2.20 1.31
CA ASP A 72 10.95 1.43 0.35
C ASP A 72 11.98 0.56 1.08
N GLN A 73 11.80 -0.75 0.97
CA GLN A 73 12.72 -1.74 1.55
C GLN A 73 14.13 -1.72 0.89
N HIS A 74 14.25 -1.11 -0.29
CA HIS A 74 15.51 -1.00 -1.04
C HIS A 74 16.22 0.33 -0.84
N THR A 75 15.66 1.25 -0.04
CA THR A 75 16.33 2.52 0.26
C THR A 75 17.65 2.24 0.98
N ALA A 76 18.74 2.71 0.37
CA ALA A 76 20.06 2.62 0.98
C ALA A 76 20.17 3.63 2.12
N LEU A 77 20.50 3.14 3.31
CA LEU A 77 20.90 4.00 4.43
C LEU A 77 22.37 4.41 4.26
N GLU A 78 22.68 5.63 4.56
CA GLU A 78 24.05 6.14 4.45
C GLU A 78 24.96 5.47 5.49
N LYS A 79 26.10 4.95 5.01
CA LYS A 79 27.10 4.31 5.89
C LYS A 79 27.72 5.35 6.83
N GLY A 80 27.90 4.96 8.07
CA GLY A 80 28.48 5.83 9.10
C GLY A 80 27.46 6.64 9.88
N MET A 81 26.17 6.58 9.52
CA MET A 81 25.08 7.15 10.35
C MET A 81 24.63 6.15 11.42
N THR A 82 24.31 6.67 12.59
CA THR A 82 23.65 5.88 13.64
C THR A 82 22.13 5.81 13.39
N ILE A 83 21.46 4.83 14.03
CA ILE A 83 19.99 4.74 14.00
C ILE A 83 19.36 6.07 14.45
N ARG A 84 19.88 6.66 15.54
CA ARG A 84 19.43 7.96 16.07
C ARG A 84 19.52 9.05 14.99
N GLN A 85 20.67 9.17 14.33
CA GLN A 85 20.86 10.17 13.28
C GLN A 85 19.89 9.99 12.12
N VAL A 86 19.65 8.76 11.67
CA VAL A 86 18.67 8.48 10.61
C VAL A 86 17.25 8.85 11.05
N LEU A 87 16.85 8.56 12.29
CA LEU A 87 15.53 8.95 12.79
C LEU A 87 15.41 10.47 12.95
N THR A 88 16.45 11.13 13.44
CA THR A 88 16.49 12.61 13.61
C THR A 88 16.43 13.32 12.27
N SER A 89 16.97 12.72 11.19
CA SER A 89 16.91 13.32 9.84
C SER A 89 15.49 13.46 9.28
N ALA A 90 14.48 12.84 9.91
CA ALA A 90 13.08 13.11 9.63
C ALA A 90 12.69 14.59 9.88
N PHE A 91 13.49 15.30 10.66
CA PHE A 91 13.29 16.68 11.08
C PHE A 91 14.32 17.64 10.50
N ASP A 92 15.05 17.26 9.42
CA ASP A 92 16.12 18.06 8.84
C ASP A 92 15.67 19.51 8.57
N PHE A 93 14.43 19.71 8.09
CA PHE A 93 13.89 21.05 7.86
C PHE A 93 13.79 21.93 9.13
N LEU A 94 13.58 21.33 10.30
CA LEU A 94 13.59 22.06 11.59
C LEU A 94 15.01 22.31 12.07
N LEU A 95 15.94 21.38 11.82
CA LEU A 95 17.35 21.55 12.13
C LEU A 95 17.96 22.66 11.27
N ASP A 96 17.58 22.76 10.00
CA ASP A 96 17.99 23.85 9.11
C ASP A 96 17.45 25.20 9.61
N MET A 97 16.17 25.26 10.05
CA MET A 97 15.59 26.47 10.66
C MET A 97 16.33 26.89 11.95
N GLU A 98 16.72 25.92 12.78
CA GLU A 98 17.50 26.20 13.99
C GLU A 98 18.89 26.79 13.64
N GLN A 99 19.55 26.22 12.63
CA GLN A 99 20.82 26.74 12.14
C GLN A 99 20.69 28.18 11.61
N GLU A 100 19.59 28.44 10.86
CA GLU A 100 19.30 29.79 10.39
C GLU A 100 19.06 30.76 11.55
N LEU A 101 18.29 30.34 12.55
CA LEU A 101 18.05 31.14 13.77
C LEU A 101 19.37 31.46 14.50
N ASN A 102 20.24 30.48 14.67
CA ASN A 102 21.56 30.68 15.29
C ASN A 102 22.43 31.64 14.48
N GLY A 103 22.40 31.53 13.14
CA GLY A 103 23.09 32.48 12.26
C GLY A 103 22.55 33.91 12.35
N ILE A 104 21.25 34.09 12.62
CA ILE A 104 20.65 35.40 12.89
C ILE A 104 21.17 35.96 14.22
N TYR A 105 21.23 35.15 15.27
CA TYR A 105 21.77 35.59 16.59
C TYR A 105 23.25 36.00 16.49
N GLU A 106 24.05 35.29 15.70
CA GLU A 106 25.46 35.71 15.48
C GLU A 106 25.53 37.08 14.79
N LYS A 107 24.71 37.33 13.76
CA LYS A 107 24.65 38.61 13.06
C LYS A 107 24.16 39.77 13.93
N MET A 108 23.27 39.51 14.90
CA MET A 108 22.81 40.51 15.84
C MET A 108 23.97 41.12 16.68
N GLY A 109 25.04 40.35 16.94
CA GLY A 109 26.21 40.82 17.68
C GLY A 109 26.98 41.96 17.00
N GLU A 110 26.82 42.12 15.68
CA GLU A 110 27.54 43.11 14.86
C GLU A 110 26.62 44.11 14.15
N ALA A 111 25.27 44.02 14.37
CA ALA A 111 24.27 44.77 13.64
C ALA A 111 24.11 46.21 14.17
N ASP A 112 23.81 47.16 13.25
CA ASP A 112 23.34 48.48 13.58
C ASP A 112 21.85 48.45 14.04
N GLU A 113 21.34 49.59 14.52
CA GLU A 113 20.03 49.67 15.19
C GLU A 113 18.85 49.32 14.26
N ASP A 114 18.93 49.68 12.95
CA ASP A 114 17.88 49.38 11.97
C ASP A 114 17.91 47.92 11.55
N THR A 115 19.10 47.35 11.33
CA THR A 115 19.28 45.92 11.01
C THR A 115 18.93 45.04 12.18
N MET A 116 19.21 45.46 13.42
CA MET A 116 18.87 44.74 14.64
C MET A 116 17.38 44.50 14.78
N GLN A 117 16.55 45.49 14.47
CA GLN A 117 15.07 45.33 14.57
C GLN A 117 14.55 44.26 13.61
N GLN A 118 15.06 44.26 12.37
CA GLN A 118 14.66 43.25 11.37
C GLN A 118 15.12 41.84 11.76
N LEU A 119 16.34 41.70 12.24
CA LEU A 119 16.87 40.43 12.73
C LEU A 119 16.08 39.88 13.93
N MET A 120 15.60 40.77 14.81
CA MET A 120 14.73 40.39 15.92
C MET A 120 13.36 39.85 15.44
N GLU A 121 12.74 40.46 14.42
CA GLU A 121 11.48 40.00 13.84
C GLU A 121 11.65 38.65 13.16
N ASP A 122 12.72 38.48 12.36
CA ASP A 122 13.05 37.22 11.68
C ASP A 122 13.32 36.10 12.70
N ALA A 123 14.14 36.37 13.73
CA ALA A 123 14.38 35.41 14.81
C ALA A 123 13.11 35.01 15.57
N GLY A 124 12.24 35.98 15.88
CA GLY A 124 10.94 35.72 16.51
C GLY A 124 10.07 34.82 15.68
N THR A 125 10.00 35.07 14.38
CA THR A 125 9.21 34.24 13.44
C THR A 125 9.72 32.79 13.38
N LEU A 126 11.04 32.61 13.24
CA LEU A 126 11.65 31.27 13.22
C LEU A 126 11.43 30.54 14.56
N GLN A 127 11.56 31.22 15.68
CA GLN A 127 11.37 30.64 17.02
C GLN A 127 9.92 30.20 17.24
N GLU A 128 8.93 30.98 16.77
CA GLU A 128 7.53 30.60 16.77
C GLU A 128 7.27 29.36 15.94
N LEU A 129 7.85 29.27 14.72
CA LEU A 129 7.75 28.12 13.84
C LEU A 129 8.36 26.86 14.46
N LEU A 130 9.57 26.96 15.03
CA LEU A 130 10.22 25.85 15.73
C LEU A 130 9.38 25.35 16.91
N THR A 131 8.79 26.27 17.67
CA THR A 131 7.92 25.92 18.79
C THR A 131 6.61 25.26 18.31
N ALA A 132 5.99 25.79 17.25
CA ALA A 132 4.75 25.26 16.68
C ALA A 132 4.94 23.85 16.10
N HIS A 133 6.16 23.50 15.67
CA HIS A 133 6.52 22.16 15.15
C HIS A 133 7.12 21.24 16.21
N ASP A 134 7.05 21.60 17.51
CA ASP A 134 7.60 20.79 18.61
C ASP A 134 9.09 20.44 18.47
N PHE A 135 9.90 21.38 17.98
CA PHE A 135 11.34 21.18 17.76
C PHE A 135 12.05 20.64 19.01
N TYR A 136 11.77 21.19 20.16
CA TYR A 136 12.39 20.79 21.44
C TYR A 136 11.99 19.38 21.92
N MET A 137 11.02 18.75 21.26
CA MET A 137 10.56 17.39 21.57
C MET A 137 11.13 16.33 20.61
N ILE A 138 12.01 16.70 19.67
CA ILE A 138 12.54 15.79 18.64
C ILE A 138 13.19 14.57 19.28
N ASP A 139 14.08 14.74 20.24
CA ASP A 139 14.76 13.62 20.91
C ASP A 139 13.76 12.66 21.57
N SER A 140 12.75 13.21 22.24
CA SER A 140 11.70 12.41 22.90
C SER A 140 10.88 11.63 21.86
N LYS A 141 10.54 12.24 20.72
CA LYS A 141 9.82 11.58 19.62
C LYS A 141 10.65 10.47 18.98
N VAL A 142 11.95 10.72 18.78
CA VAL A 142 12.90 9.72 18.27
C VAL A 142 13.01 8.52 19.20
N GLU A 143 13.13 8.76 20.51
CA GLU A 143 13.20 7.69 21.51
C GLU A 143 11.89 6.91 21.63
N GLU A 144 10.73 7.59 21.57
CA GLU A 144 9.42 6.97 21.59
C GLU A 144 9.26 6.00 20.41
N VAL A 145 9.49 6.48 19.18
CA VAL A 145 9.39 5.64 17.97
C VAL A 145 10.46 4.55 17.98
N GLY A 146 11.67 4.87 18.40
CA GLY A 146 12.76 3.89 18.55
C GLY A 146 12.38 2.72 19.47
N ARG A 147 11.76 3.02 20.62
CA ARG A 147 11.26 2.02 21.56
C ARG A 147 10.07 1.26 20.97
N ALA A 148 9.13 1.96 20.36
CA ALA A 148 7.92 1.39 19.79
C ALA A 148 8.19 0.39 18.64
N LEU A 149 9.30 0.52 17.93
CA LEU A 149 9.73 -0.39 16.86
C LEU A 149 10.84 -1.37 17.29
N GLY A 150 11.19 -1.40 18.59
CA GLY A 150 12.26 -2.27 19.13
C GLY A 150 13.66 -1.89 18.70
N LEU A 151 13.87 -0.63 18.23
CA LEU A 151 15.19 -0.14 17.84
C LEU A 151 16.06 0.21 19.05
N SER A 152 15.45 0.56 20.17
CA SER A 152 16.15 0.83 21.44
C SER A 152 16.87 -0.41 21.97
N GLU A 153 16.35 -1.61 21.73
CA GLU A 153 16.96 -2.89 22.13
C GLU A 153 18.22 -3.19 21.29
N ILE A 154 18.26 -2.70 20.04
CA ILE A 154 19.41 -2.82 19.14
C ILE A 154 20.50 -1.83 19.56
N GLY A 155 20.11 -0.68 20.15
CA GLY A 155 20.93 0.46 20.50
C GLY A 155 20.86 1.55 19.44
N LEU A 156 20.31 2.72 19.81
CA LEU A 156 20.10 3.85 18.86
C LEU A 156 21.41 4.44 18.32
N ASP A 157 22.53 4.22 19.00
CA ASP A 157 23.85 4.72 18.60
C ASP A 157 24.61 3.74 17.69
N LYS A 158 23.99 2.61 17.34
CA LYS A 158 24.58 1.61 16.45
C LYS A 158 24.57 2.12 15.00
N ASP A 159 25.66 1.83 14.26
CA ASP A 159 25.78 2.16 12.84
C ASP A 159 24.79 1.35 12.00
N VAL A 160 24.08 2.03 11.10
CA VAL A 160 23.06 1.39 10.24
C VAL A 160 23.65 0.41 9.24
N SER A 161 24.95 0.48 8.95
CA SER A 161 25.62 -0.49 8.06
C SER A 161 25.72 -1.88 8.68
N GLU A 162 25.69 -1.98 10.01
CA GLU A 162 25.74 -3.26 10.77
C GLU A 162 24.37 -3.92 10.95
N LEU A 163 23.29 -3.28 10.49
CA LEU A 163 21.94 -3.78 10.68
C LEU A 163 21.58 -4.88 9.67
N SER A 164 20.81 -5.86 10.13
CA SER A 164 20.14 -6.82 9.26
C SER A 164 19.11 -6.12 8.35
N GLY A 165 18.71 -6.77 7.26
CA GLY A 165 17.69 -6.23 6.34
C GLY A 165 16.39 -5.83 7.05
N GLY A 166 15.88 -6.71 7.94
CA GLY A 166 14.66 -6.41 8.72
C GLY A 166 14.84 -5.25 9.69
N GLN A 167 16.01 -5.12 10.33
CA GLN A 167 16.31 -3.98 11.20
C GLN A 167 16.38 -2.67 10.43
N ARG A 168 16.97 -2.67 9.22
CA ARG A 168 16.97 -1.50 8.32
C ARG A 168 15.56 -1.07 7.95
N THR A 169 14.68 -2.03 7.62
CA THR A 169 13.27 -1.73 7.31
C THR A 169 12.57 -1.08 8.50
N LYS A 170 12.83 -1.52 9.74
CA LYS A 170 12.30 -0.88 10.96
C LYS A 170 12.78 0.57 11.12
N VAL A 171 14.05 0.84 10.84
CA VAL A 171 14.60 2.22 10.89
C VAL A 171 13.95 3.11 9.85
N LEU A 172 13.81 2.62 8.60
CA LEU A 172 13.14 3.36 7.53
C LEU A 172 11.67 3.63 7.85
N LEU A 173 10.96 2.64 8.40
CA LEU A 173 9.59 2.82 8.87
C LEU A 173 9.54 3.91 9.98
N GLY A 174 10.42 3.83 10.97
CA GLY A 174 10.49 4.82 12.05
C GLY A 174 10.71 6.25 11.54
N LYS A 175 11.68 6.43 10.63
CA LYS A 175 11.92 7.71 9.96
C LYS A 175 10.67 8.21 9.25
N LEU A 176 10.04 7.38 8.43
CA LEU A 176 8.84 7.71 7.68
C LEU A 176 7.67 8.14 8.58
N LEU A 177 7.47 7.45 9.70
CA LEU A 177 6.43 7.80 10.67
C LEU A 177 6.72 9.13 11.37
N LEU A 178 7.98 9.44 11.65
CA LEU A 178 8.41 10.73 12.23
C LEU A 178 8.24 11.90 11.26
N GLU A 179 8.45 11.68 9.97
CA GLU A 179 8.26 12.70 8.91
C GLU A 179 6.80 13.15 8.78
N LYS A 180 5.85 12.33 9.17
CA LYS A 180 4.40 12.59 9.09
C LYS A 180 3.98 13.21 7.75
N PRO A 181 4.24 12.55 6.61
CA PRO A 181 3.88 13.09 5.30
C PRO A 181 2.36 13.22 5.13
N ASP A 182 1.91 13.96 4.11
CA ASP A 182 0.49 14.09 3.80
C ASP A 182 -0.12 12.77 3.33
N ILE A 183 0.72 11.84 2.83
CA ILE A 183 0.33 10.49 2.44
C ILE A 183 1.42 9.50 2.83
N LEU A 184 1.04 8.44 3.55
CA LEU A 184 1.88 7.27 3.79
C LEU A 184 1.59 6.18 2.77
N LEU A 185 2.62 5.69 2.12
CA LEU A 185 2.57 4.53 1.24
C LEU A 185 3.33 3.39 1.91
N LEU A 186 2.60 2.38 2.38
CA LEU A 186 3.12 1.29 3.19
C LEU A 186 2.95 -0.05 2.47
N ASP A 187 4.06 -0.68 2.10
CA ASP A 187 4.08 -2.02 1.52
C ASP A 187 4.62 -3.01 2.56
N GLU A 188 3.72 -3.87 3.09
CA GLU A 188 4.00 -4.89 4.11
C GLU A 188 4.74 -4.34 5.36
N PRO A 189 4.23 -3.28 6.02
CA PRO A 189 4.95 -2.64 7.13
C PRO A 189 5.06 -3.51 8.39
N THR A 190 4.23 -4.55 8.51
CA THR A 190 4.24 -5.50 9.63
C THR A 190 5.34 -6.55 9.53
N ASN A 191 5.96 -6.70 8.35
CA ASN A 191 7.08 -7.59 8.20
C ASN A 191 8.21 -7.19 9.15
N TYR A 192 8.80 -8.17 9.83
CA TYR A 192 9.87 -7.99 10.81
C TYR A 192 9.47 -7.31 12.14
N LEU A 193 8.16 -6.99 12.34
CA LEU A 193 7.64 -6.50 13.61
C LEU A 193 7.10 -7.68 14.44
N ASP A 194 7.30 -7.62 15.73
CA ASP A 194 6.60 -8.52 16.66
C ASP A 194 5.21 -7.98 17.02
N VAL A 195 4.45 -8.77 17.77
CA VAL A 195 3.05 -8.46 18.10
C VAL A 195 2.91 -7.15 18.83
N SER A 196 3.83 -6.79 19.72
CA SER A 196 3.77 -5.56 20.51
C SER A 196 3.99 -4.32 19.63
N HIS A 197 4.92 -4.42 18.70
CA HIS A 197 5.21 -3.34 17.73
C HIS A 197 4.09 -3.18 16.70
N ILE A 198 3.46 -4.28 16.26
CA ILE A 198 2.28 -4.24 15.39
C ILE A 198 1.11 -3.53 16.09
N GLU A 199 0.84 -3.82 17.38
CA GLU A 199 -0.22 -3.16 18.14
C GLU A 199 0.04 -1.65 18.34
N TRP A 200 1.30 -1.25 18.47
CA TRP A 200 1.65 0.16 18.49
C TRP A 200 1.43 0.83 17.12
N LEU A 201 1.90 0.19 16.02
CA LEU A 201 1.72 0.71 14.66
C LEU A 201 0.24 0.85 14.30
N LYS A 202 -0.59 -0.10 14.74
CA LYS A 202 -2.04 -0.05 14.58
C LYS A 202 -2.64 1.18 15.26
N ARG A 203 -2.26 1.49 16.51
CA ARG A 203 -2.71 2.70 17.20
C ARG A 203 -2.25 3.95 16.47
N TYR A 204 -0.99 4.01 16.07
CA TYR A 204 -0.43 5.12 15.31
C TYR A 204 -1.21 5.39 14.02
N LEU A 205 -1.52 4.35 13.23
CA LEU A 205 -2.25 4.49 11.96
C LEU A 205 -3.73 4.85 12.16
N ASN A 206 -4.36 4.42 13.25
CA ASN A 206 -5.72 4.82 13.58
C ASN A 206 -5.81 6.30 13.97
N ASP A 207 -4.78 6.84 14.62
CA ASP A 207 -4.69 8.25 15.02
C ASP A 207 -4.09 9.13 13.89
N TYR A 208 -3.75 8.54 12.75
CA TYR A 208 -3.15 9.27 11.63
C TYR A 208 -4.21 10.09 10.88
N GLU A 209 -4.12 11.41 10.97
CA GLU A 209 -5.11 12.34 10.40
C GLU A 209 -5.04 12.44 8.87
N ASN A 210 -3.88 12.14 8.31
CA ASN A 210 -3.65 12.21 6.87
C ASN A 210 -4.05 10.90 6.17
N ALA A 211 -3.86 10.84 4.86
CA ALA A 211 -4.19 9.65 4.08
C ALA A 211 -3.08 8.61 4.11
N PHE A 212 -3.44 7.33 3.94
CA PHE A 212 -2.46 6.30 3.63
C PHE A 212 -2.99 5.23 2.66
N ILE A 213 -2.05 4.57 1.98
CA ILE A 213 -2.28 3.36 1.21
C ILE A 213 -1.45 2.25 1.83
N LEU A 214 -2.13 1.18 2.24
CA LEU A 214 -1.54 0.04 2.92
C LEU A 214 -1.71 -1.23 2.09
N ILE A 215 -0.61 -1.93 1.82
CA ILE A 215 -0.59 -3.30 1.35
C ILE A 215 -0.19 -4.16 2.55
N SER A 216 -0.98 -5.16 2.90
CA SER A 216 -0.64 -6.12 3.95
C SER A 216 -1.31 -7.47 3.72
N HIS A 217 -0.59 -8.54 4.06
CA HIS A 217 -1.11 -9.90 4.16
C HIS A 217 -1.64 -10.23 5.56
N ASP A 218 -1.37 -9.39 6.55
CA ASP A 218 -1.94 -9.47 7.90
C ASP A 218 -3.36 -8.91 7.89
N ILE A 219 -4.35 -9.78 7.66
CA ILE A 219 -5.75 -9.39 7.55
C ILE A 219 -6.29 -8.74 8.83
N PRO A 220 -6.03 -9.28 10.05
CA PRO A 220 -6.43 -8.63 11.29
C PRO A 220 -5.90 -7.20 11.45
N PHE A 221 -4.63 -6.99 11.10
CA PHE A 221 -4.03 -5.66 11.09
C PHE A 221 -4.69 -4.75 10.05
N LEU A 222 -4.78 -5.19 8.79
CA LEU A 222 -5.41 -4.45 7.70
C LEU A 222 -6.83 -4.01 8.08
N ASN A 223 -7.66 -4.96 8.54
CA ASN A 223 -9.07 -4.72 8.91
C ASN A 223 -9.22 -3.70 10.03
N SER A 224 -8.23 -3.57 10.90
CA SER A 224 -8.28 -2.67 12.05
C SER A 224 -7.93 -1.21 11.74
N VAL A 225 -7.28 -0.93 10.60
CA VAL A 225 -6.74 0.41 10.30
C VAL A 225 -7.30 1.03 9.01
N VAL A 226 -7.94 0.23 8.13
CA VAL A 226 -8.47 0.74 6.86
C VAL A 226 -9.98 1.02 6.94
N ASN A 227 -10.43 2.03 6.20
CA ASN A 227 -11.85 2.36 6.04
C ASN A 227 -12.33 2.26 4.59
N LEU A 228 -11.42 1.91 3.69
CA LEU A 228 -11.64 1.79 2.26
C LEU A 228 -10.76 0.70 1.69
N ILE A 229 -11.32 -0.13 0.81
CA ILE A 229 -10.59 -1.17 0.10
C ILE A 229 -10.57 -0.86 -1.40
N TYR A 230 -9.39 -0.93 -2.00
CA TYR A 230 -9.23 -1.09 -3.43
C TYR A 230 -8.78 -2.52 -3.72
N HIS A 231 -9.63 -3.26 -4.41
CA HIS A 231 -9.37 -4.64 -4.82
C HIS A 231 -8.85 -4.68 -6.24
N MET A 232 -7.67 -5.24 -6.38
CA MET A 232 -7.00 -5.47 -7.64
C MET A 232 -7.22 -6.90 -8.07
N ASP A 233 -7.96 -7.09 -9.14
CA ASP A 233 -8.30 -8.40 -9.69
C ASP A 233 -8.50 -8.30 -11.20
N ASN A 234 -7.92 -9.24 -11.95
CA ASN A 234 -8.06 -9.33 -13.41
C ASN A 234 -7.82 -8.00 -14.13
N GLN A 235 -6.69 -7.36 -13.87
CA GLN A 235 -6.28 -6.10 -14.49
C GLN A 235 -7.18 -4.90 -14.18
N GLN A 236 -8.14 -5.06 -13.28
CA GLN A 236 -9.08 -4.03 -12.85
C GLN A 236 -8.83 -3.63 -11.40
N LEU A 237 -9.18 -2.40 -11.06
CA LEU A 237 -9.10 -1.85 -9.72
C LEU A 237 -10.48 -1.39 -9.27
N THR A 238 -11.06 -2.09 -8.30
CA THR A 238 -12.43 -1.83 -7.85
C THR A 238 -12.44 -1.28 -6.43
N ARG A 239 -13.16 -0.19 -6.22
CA ARG A 239 -13.30 0.48 -4.92
C ARG A 239 -14.46 -0.10 -4.10
N TYR A 240 -14.20 -0.41 -2.84
CA TYR A 240 -15.19 -0.84 -1.84
C TYR A 240 -15.07 0.03 -0.59
N VAL A 241 -16.21 0.58 -0.14
CA VAL A 241 -16.27 1.39 1.08
C VAL A 241 -16.47 0.47 2.28
N GLY A 242 -15.64 0.63 3.29
CA GLY A 242 -15.62 -0.16 4.51
C GLY A 242 -14.28 -0.85 4.73
N ASP A 243 -14.24 -1.63 5.79
CA ASP A 243 -13.10 -2.48 6.15
C ASP A 243 -13.03 -3.77 5.30
N TYR A 244 -12.08 -4.63 5.63
CA TYR A 244 -11.87 -5.88 4.89
C TYR A 244 -13.05 -6.85 5.03
N ASP A 245 -13.69 -6.94 6.20
CA ASP A 245 -14.82 -7.84 6.42
C ASP A 245 -16.01 -7.40 5.57
N LYS A 246 -16.28 -6.10 5.52
CA LYS A 246 -17.32 -5.54 4.66
C LYS A 246 -17.04 -5.74 3.18
N PHE A 247 -15.79 -5.60 2.77
CA PHE A 247 -15.37 -5.94 1.41
C PHE A 247 -15.71 -7.40 1.08
N GLN A 248 -15.36 -8.35 1.96
CA GLN A 248 -15.61 -9.79 1.76
C GLN A 248 -17.10 -10.09 1.53
N GLU A 249 -17.98 -9.52 2.36
CA GLU A 249 -19.43 -9.67 2.22
C GLU A 249 -19.93 -9.18 0.85
N VAL A 250 -19.54 -7.94 0.49
CA VAL A 250 -19.99 -7.31 -0.76
C VAL A 250 -19.42 -8.04 -1.98
N TYR A 251 -18.15 -8.46 -1.91
CA TYR A 251 -17.50 -9.20 -2.99
C TYR A 251 -18.17 -10.57 -3.22
N ALA A 252 -18.42 -11.33 -2.15
CA ALA A 252 -19.13 -12.62 -2.24
C ALA A 252 -20.53 -12.46 -2.82
N MET A 253 -21.26 -11.42 -2.40
CA MET A 253 -22.60 -11.14 -2.94
C MET A 253 -22.55 -10.79 -4.44
N LYS A 254 -21.63 -9.92 -4.87
CA LYS A 254 -21.46 -9.58 -6.30
C LYS A 254 -21.08 -10.79 -7.13
N LYS A 255 -20.16 -11.64 -6.63
CA LYS A 255 -19.75 -12.88 -7.31
C LYS A 255 -20.97 -13.82 -7.50
N ALA A 256 -21.75 -14.04 -6.45
CA ALA A 256 -22.95 -14.87 -6.52
C ALA A 256 -24.00 -14.31 -7.49
N GLN A 257 -24.20 -12.99 -7.52
CA GLN A 257 -25.11 -12.34 -8.49
C GLN A 257 -24.64 -12.52 -9.93
N LEU A 258 -23.33 -12.38 -10.18
CA LEU A 258 -22.75 -12.57 -11.52
C LEU A 258 -22.90 -14.02 -11.99
N GLU A 259 -22.64 -15.01 -11.11
CA GLU A 259 -22.82 -16.43 -11.40
C GLU A 259 -24.28 -16.77 -11.70
N ALA A 260 -25.23 -16.23 -10.92
CA ALA A 260 -26.65 -16.42 -11.16
C ALA A 260 -27.09 -15.81 -12.50
N ALA A 261 -26.61 -14.60 -12.83
CA ALA A 261 -26.89 -13.95 -14.12
C ALA A 261 -26.30 -14.73 -15.29
N TYR A 262 -25.06 -15.22 -15.16
CA TYR A 262 -24.43 -16.10 -16.15
C TYR A 262 -25.23 -17.36 -16.39
N ASN A 263 -25.60 -18.11 -15.34
CA ASN A 263 -26.37 -19.35 -15.45
C ASN A 263 -27.72 -19.11 -16.10
N LYS A 264 -28.41 -18.02 -15.76
CA LYS A 264 -29.68 -17.62 -16.39
C LYS A 264 -29.50 -17.35 -17.88
N GLN A 265 -28.44 -16.59 -18.26
CA GLN A 265 -28.15 -16.27 -19.65
C GLN A 265 -27.74 -17.49 -20.44
N GLN A 266 -26.93 -18.42 -19.90
CA GLN A 266 -26.54 -19.65 -20.55
C GLN A 266 -27.76 -20.53 -20.85
N LYS A 267 -28.73 -20.59 -19.92
CA LYS A 267 -30.01 -21.30 -20.15
C LYS A 267 -30.81 -20.64 -21.29
N GLU A 268 -30.93 -19.31 -21.28
CA GLU A 268 -31.62 -18.60 -22.38
C GLU A 268 -30.95 -18.84 -23.73
N ILE A 269 -29.60 -18.79 -23.77
CA ILE A 269 -28.83 -19.09 -24.99
C ILE A 269 -29.09 -20.51 -25.47
N ALA A 270 -29.11 -21.50 -24.57
CA ALA A 270 -29.36 -22.88 -24.89
C ALA A 270 -30.80 -23.06 -25.48
N ASP A 271 -31.83 -22.48 -24.84
CA ASP A 271 -33.21 -22.51 -25.29
C ASP A 271 -33.39 -21.86 -26.67
N LEU A 272 -32.74 -20.72 -26.91
CA LEU A 272 -32.77 -20.03 -28.20
C LEU A 272 -32.06 -20.84 -29.30
N LYS A 273 -30.89 -21.42 -29.02
CA LYS A 273 -30.16 -22.31 -29.95
C LYS A 273 -30.97 -23.52 -30.32
N ASP A 274 -31.61 -24.21 -29.36
CA ASP A 274 -32.45 -25.38 -29.56
C ASP A 274 -33.68 -25.03 -30.43
N PHE A 275 -34.33 -23.92 -30.11
CA PHE A 275 -35.47 -23.44 -30.93
C PHE A 275 -35.06 -23.16 -32.38
N VAL A 276 -33.96 -22.49 -32.62
CA VAL A 276 -33.42 -22.20 -33.94
C VAL A 276 -33.10 -23.49 -34.69
N ALA A 277 -32.44 -24.45 -34.04
CA ALA A 277 -32.07 -25.73 -34.63
C ALA A 277 -33.31 -26.52 -35.11
N ARG A 278 -34.37 -26.59 -34.28
CA ARG A 278 -35.63 -27.31 -34.61
C ARG A 278 -36.49 -26.65 -35.67
N ASN A 279 -36.40 -25.29 -35.80
CA ASN A 279 -37.37 -24.56 -36.64
C ASN A 279 -36.77 -23.90 -37.90
N LYS A 280 -35.42 -23.87 -38.06
CA LYS A 280 -34.74 -23.24 -39.20
C LYS A 280 -35.13 -23.88 -40.56
N ALA A 281 -35.40 -25.16 -40.61
CA ALA A 281 -35.72 -25.91 -41.83
C ALA A 281 -37.18 -25.84 -42.22
N ARG A 282 -38.09 -25.43 -41.33
CA ARG A 282 -39.55 -25.42 -41.59
C ARG A 282 -39.99 -24.06 -42.15
N VAL A 283 -40.67 -24.04 -43.31
CA VAL A 283 -41.12 -22.83 -43.99
C VAL A 283 -41.97 -21.94 -43.10
N SER A 284 -42.93 -22.52 -42.34
CA SER A 284 -43.86 -21.79 -41.48
C SER A 284 -43.22 -21.12 -40.27
N THR A 285 -42.12 -21.64 -39.76
CA THR A 285 -41.43 -21.14 -38.55
C THR A 285 -40.07 -20.49 -38.83
N ARG A 286 -39.62 -20.47 -40.08
CA ARG A 286 -38.32 -19.95 -40.49
C ARG A 286 -38.08 -18.49 -40.07
N ASN A 287 -39.09 -17.62 -40.25
CA ASN A 287 -38.98 -16.21 -39.91
C ASN A 287 -38.80 -16.03 -38.38
N MET A 288 -39.48 -16.82 -37.56
CA MET A 288 -39.33 -16.80 -36.11
C MET A 288 -37.95 -17.32 -35.69
N ALA A 289 -37.46 -18.39 -36.33
CA ALA A 289 -36.10 -18.90 -36.06
C ALA A 289 -35.02 -17.86 -36.43
N MET A 290 -35.17 -17.17 -37.58
CA MET A 290 -34.27 -16.10 -38.00
C MET A 290 -34.29 -14.89 -37.05
N SER A 291 -35.45 -14.53 -36.50
CA SER A 291 -35.55 -13.47 -35.50
C SER A 291 -34.81 -13.82 -34.21
N ARG A 292 -34.96 -15.08 -33.74
CA ARG A 292 -34.25 -15.56 -32.54
C ARG A 292 -32.76 -15.74 -32.78
N GLN A 293 -32.33 -16.12 -33.97
CA GLN A 293 -30.92 -16.11 -34.35
C GLN A 293 -30.31 -14.72 -34.27
N LYS A 294 -31.02 -13.71 -34.82
CA LYS A 294 -30.55 -12.30 -34.71
C LYS A 294 -30.46 -11.81 -33.26
N LYS A 295 -31.34 -12.34 -32.35
CA LYS A 295 -31.25 -12.02 -30.94
C LYS A 295 -30.00 -12.64 -30.32
N LEU A 296 -29.65 -13.90 -30.66
CA LEU A 296 -28.41 -14.57 -30.22
C LEU A 296 -27.19 -13.83 -30.71
N ASP A 297 -27.16 -13.43 -32.00
CA ASP A 297 -26.02 -12.76 -32.62
C ASP A 297 -25.74 -11.35 -32.04
N LYS A 298 -26.75 -10.73 -31.40
CA LYS A 298 -26.67 -9.42 -30.77
C LYS A 298 -26.54 -9.48 -29.25
N MET A 299 -26.54 -10.66 -28.66
CA MET A 299 -26.49 -10.83 -27.22
C MET A 299 -25.07 -10.67 -26.71
N ASP A 300 -24.84 -9.71 -25.82
CA ASP A 300 -23.60 -9.61 -25.09
C ASP A 300 -23.49 -10.77 -24.13
N VAL A 301 -22.55 -11.67 -24.37
CA VAL A 301 -22.36 -12.87 -23.57
C VAL A 301 -21.58 -12.52 -22.32
N ILE A 302 -22.17 -12.84 -21.16
CA ILE A 302 -21.46 -12.72 -19.89
C ILE A 302 -20.36 -13.78 -19.86
N GLU A 303 -19.13 -13.34 -19.66
CA GLU A 303 -18.00 -14.23 -19.46
C GLU A 303 -17.69 -14.33 -17.98
N LEU A 304 -17.73 -15.55 -17.43
CA LEU A 304 -17.17 -15.80 -16.11
C LEU A 304 -15.66 -15.93 -16.24
N GLN A 305 -14.96 -15.21 -15.40
CA GLN A 305 -13.50 -15.33 -15.31
C GLN A 305 -13.16 -16.74 -14.85
N ALA A 306 -12.19 -17.36 -15.52
CA ALA A 306 -11.69 -18.66 -15.12
C ALA A 306 -11.08 -18.58 -13.72
N GLU A 307 -11.57 -19.39 -12.79
CA GLU A 307 -10.91 -19.50 -11.48
C GLU A 307 -9.46 -19.95 -11.68
N LYS A 308 -8.54 -19.23 -11.03
CA LYS A 308 -7.14 -19.64 -11.03
C LYS A 308 -7.04 -21.05 -10.44
N PRO A 309 -6.33 -21.99 -11.09
CA PRO A 309 -6.23 -23.35 -10.58
C PRO A 309 -5.63 -23.34 -9.18
N LYS A 310 -6.35 -23.93 -8.23
CA LYS A 310 -5.83 -24.12 -6.89
C LYS A 310 -4.74 -25.17 -6.95
N PRO A 311 -3.53 -24.94 -6.40
CA PRO A 311 -2.50 -25.95 -6.37
C PRO A 311 -3.00 -27.14 -5.54
N GLU A 312 -3.07 -28.31 -6.16
CA GLU A 312 -3.34 -29.57 -5.47
C GLU A 312 -2.01 -30.19 -5.06
N PHE A 313 -1.79 -30.31 -3.77
CA PHE A 313 -0.60 -30.97 -3.21
C PHE A 313 -0.95 -32.42 -2.90
N ASN A 314 -0.52 -33.35 -3.74
CA ASN A 314 -0.62 -34.78 -3.50
C ASN A 314 0.71 -35.27 -2.88
N PHE A 315 0.76 -35.32 -1.55
CA PHE A 315 1.87 -35.96 -0.84
C PHE A 315 1.70 -37.49 -0.92
N LYS A 316 2.60 -38.13 -1.67
CA LYS A 316 2.66 -39.61 -1.64
C LYS A 316 3.25 -40.04 -0.31
N GLU A 317 2.61 -41.03 0.33
CA GLU A 317 3.20 -41.68 1.48
C GLU A 317 4.61 -42.19 1.11
N ALA A 318 5.62 -41.71 1.83
CA ALA A 318 6.95 -42.27 1.81
C ALA A 318 7.01 -43.51 2.73
N ARG A 319 8.16 -44.00 3.07
CA ARG A 319 8.30 -45.11 4.02
C ARG A 319 7.66 -44.76 5.35
N THR A 320 6.95 -45.70 5.95
CA THR A 320 6.48 -45.59 7.32
C THR A 320 7.69 -45.25 8.22
N PRO A 321 7.70 -44.14 8.95
CA PRO A 321 8.80 -43.77 9.80
C PRO A 321 8.96 -44.84 10.90
N GLY A 322 10.19 -45.14 11.29
CA GLY A 322 10.48 -46.01 12.43
C GLY A 322 9.97 -45.38 13.73
N ARG A 323 10.25 -46.06 14.87
CA ARG A 323 9.84 -45.56 16.21
C ARG A 323 10.33 -44.15 16.52
N TYR A 324 11.44 -43.75 15.90
CA TYR A 324 12.03 -42.42 16.01
C TYR A 324 12.20 -41.85 14.60
N ILE A 325 11.59 -40.66 14.32
CA ILE A 325 11.73 -39.94 13.05
C ILE A 325 13.03 -39.16 13.06
N PHE A 326 13.38 -38.63 14.21
CA PHE A 326 14.57 -37.82 14.44
C PHE A 326 15.06 -38.01 15.86
N GLN A 327 16.36 -38.17 16.06
CA GLN A 327 17.00 -38.27 17.36
C GLN A 327 18.32 -37.50 17.34
N THR A 328 18.48 -36.56 18.25
CA THR A 328 19.74 -35.83 18.43
C THR A 328 20.23 -35.97 19.87
N SER A 329 21.54 -35.93 20.04
CA SER A 329 22.22 -35.74 21.30
C SER A 329 23.09 -34.48 21.17
N ASP A 330 23.10 -33.64 22.20
CA ASP A 330 23.94 -32.45 22.30
C ASP A 330 23.75 -31.41 21.14
N LEU A 331 22.48 -31.21 20.71
CA LEU A 331 22.16 -30.21 19.68
C LEU A 331 22.38 -28.81 20.25
N VAL A 332 23.32 -28.08 19.69
CA VAL A 332 23.53 -26.66 19.94
C VAL A 332 23.03 -25.87 18.71
N ILE A 333 22.12 -24.94 18.92
CA ILE A 333 21.59 -24.04 17.88
C ILE A 333 22.01 -22.63 18.24
N GLY A 334 22.62 -21.90 17.29
CA GLY A 334 23.02 -20.51 17.43
C GLY A 334 23.14 -19.85 16.06
N TYR A 335 23.31 -18.54 16.10
CA TYR A 335 23.72 -17.75 14.94
C TYR A 335 25.20 -17.40 15.12
N ASP A 336 26.00 -17.51 14.05
CA ASP A 336 27.38 -17.05 13.98
C ASP A 336 27.46 -15.53 13.96
#